data_b511f99c49d0c31c0624624a8d83c807
#
_entry.id   b511f99c49d0c31c0624624a8d83c807
#
_cell.length_a   1.000
_cell.length_b   1.000
_cell.length_c   1.000
_cell.angle_alpha   90.00
_cell.angle_beta   90.00
_cell.angle_gamma   90.00
#
_symmetry.space_group_name_H-M   'P 1'
#
loop_
_entity.id
_entity.type
_entity.pdbx_description
1 polymer ?
#
loop_
_entity_poly.entity_id
_entity_poly.type
_entity_poly.pdbx_seq_one_letter_code
_entity_poly.pdbx_strand_id
1 'polypeptide(L)'
;RDSSTSRGLGDVYKRQAQCRTVILMLANDTAIDATLGRGTPDFATRVQGHLIVNMGTTSTDVSRQLGADIRAAGGRYVEAPVSGSRKPAEAGQLVVMLAGEPDDVAAIRTLVQPLCRDSFVCGAVPSALAIKLAVNLFLITMVTGLTESVHFAERQGIDLALFADVLNAGPMASDVSRVKLGKLVAQDYSVQAAITDVLKNSRLVAEAARSIGIASPLLDASHALYGETEALGLGTSDMVAVIRAIEQRTAAG
;
A
#
# COMPACT_ATOMS: atom_id res chain seq x y z
N ARG A 1 33.36 9.09 12.45
CA ARG A 1 33.77 7.83 13.08
C ARG A 1 32.54 6.96 13.31
N ASP A 2 32.32 6.07 12.37
CA ASP A 2 32.21 4.61 12.52
C ASP A 2 30.95 4.14 13.19
N SER A 3 30.27 3.24 12.69
CA SER A 3 30.39 2.13 11.74
C SER A 3 29.01 1.56 11.54
N SER A 4 28.61 1.44 10.33
CA SER A 4 27.49 0.57 9.94
C SER A 4 27.93 -0.87 10.14
N THR A 5 28.01 -1.34 11.38
CA THR A 5 28.03 -2.77 11.63
C THR A 5 26.63 -3.29 11.32
N SER A 6 26.50 -4.01 10.22
CA SER A 6 25.39 -4.89 9.93
C SER A 6 25.17 -5.74 11.18
N ARG A 7 24.13 -5.41 11.95
CA ARG A 7 23.70 -6.22 13.08
C ARG A 7 23.13 -7.48 12.48
N GLY A 8 23.87 -8.56 12.57
CA GLY A 8 23.52 -9.82 11.95
C GLY A 8 22.17 -10.36 12.42
N LEU A 9 21.59 -11.27 11.66
CA LEU A 9 20.35 -12.00 11.97
C LEU A 9 20.25 -12.46 13.43
N GLY A 10 21.36 -12.80 14.09
CA GLY A 10 21.42 -13.17 15.50
C GLY A 10 20.96 -12.07 16.48
N ASP A 11 21.10 -10.78 16.14
CA ASP A 11 20.61 -9.66 16.95
C ASP A 11 19.09 -9.46 16.82
N VAL A 12 18.52 -9.82 15.66
CA VAL A 12 17.07 -9.80 15.43
C VAL A 12 16.40 -10.86 16.29
N TYR A 13 16.93 -12.07 16.36
CA TYR A 13 16.40 -13.15 17.20
C TYR A 13 16.47 -12.84 18.70
N LYS A 14 17.57 -12.23 19.17
CA LYS A 14 17.69 -11.79 20.56
C LYS A 14 16.68 -10.72 20.94
N ARG A 15 16.35 -9.82 20.02
CA ARG A 15 15.34 -8.79 20.25
C ARG A 15 13.92 -9.33 20.21
N GLN A 16 13.62 -10.29 19.33
CA GLN A 16 12.33 -10.97 19.30
C GLN A 16 12.02 -11.65 20.65
N ALA A 17 13.00 -12.30 21.27
CA ALA A 17 12.82 -12.91 22.58
C ALA A 17 12.51 -11.90 23.72
N GLN A 18 12.81 -10.61 23.51
CA GLN A 18 12.59 -9.54 24.51
C GLN A 18 11.34 -8.69 24.21
N CYS A 19 10.79 -8.73 23.00
CA CYS A 19 9.65 -7.93 22.57
C CYS A 19 8.41 -8.81 22.42
N ARG A 20 7.31 -8.45 23.06
CA ARG A 20 6.04 -9.18 22.94
C ARG A 20 5.23 -8.79 21.70
N THR A 21 5.58 -7.70 21.03
CA THR A 21 4.91 -7.19 19.83
C THR A 21 5.91 -7.07 18.70
N VAL A 22 5.58 -7.64 17.54
CA VAL A 22 6.38 -7.61 16.32
C VAL A 22 5.57 -6.91 15.23
N ILE A 23 6.08 -5.81 14.70
CA ILE A 23 5.46 -5.07 13.60
C ILE A 23 6.15 -5.44 12.29
N LEU A 24 5.36 -5.87 11.32
CA LEU A 24 5.81 -6.22 9.98
C LEU A 24 5.36 -5.14 8.98
N MET A 25 6.32 -4.50 8.32
CA MET A 25 6.10 -3.62 7.17
C MET A 25 6.94 -4.14 6.02
N LEU A 26 6.46 -5.21 5.38
CA LEU A 26 7.20 -5.99 4.40
C LEU A 26 6.55 -5.89 3.01
N ALA A 27 7.36 -6.09 1.97
CA ALA A 27 6.95 -5.85 0.60
C ALA A 27 5.91 -6.85 0.07
N ASN A 28 5.94 -8.10 0.53
CA ASN A 28 5.07 -9.18 0.01
C ASN A 28 4.98 -10.36 0.99
N ASP A 29 4.13 -11.31 0.65
CA ASP A 29 3.82 -12.51 1.44
C ASP A 29 5.08 -13.38 1.64
N THR A 30 5.89 -13.54 0.60
CA THR A 30 7.16 -14.30 0.67
C THR A 30 8.11 -13.73 1.72
N ALA A 31 8.20 -12.40 1.81
CA ALA A 31 9.03 -11.74 2.81
C ALA A 31 8.46 -11.93 4.24
N ILE A 32 7.13 -11.93 4.38
CA ILE A 32 6.45 -12.21 5.65
C ILE A 32 6.74 -13.66 6.07
N ASP A 33 6.52 -14.61 5.18
CA ASP A 33 6.72 -16.05 5.44
C ASP A 33 8.18 -16.34 5.81
N ALA A 34 9.14 -15.79 5.07
CA ALA A 34 10.56 -15.93 5.37
C ALA A 34 10.93 -15.32 6.74
N THR A 35 10.38 -14.15 7.08
CA THR A 35 10.66 -13.49 8.36
C THR A 35 10.10 -14.28 9.52
N LEU A 36 8.89 -14.78 9.41
CA LEU A 36 8.24 -15.58 10.45
C LEU A 36 8.67 -17.04 10.44
N GLY A 37 9.35 -17.50 9.38
CA GLY A 37 9.71 -18.91 9.20
C GLY A 37 8.49 -19.79 8.90
N ARG A 38 7.44 -19.24 8.29
CA ARG A 38 6.21 -19.97 7.99
C ARG A 38 6.50 -21.13 7.04
N GLY A 39 5.93 -22.28 7.33
CA GLY A 39 6.24 -23.52 6.62
C GLY A 39 7.52 -24.24 7.07
N THR A 40 8.20 -23.74 8.12
CA THR A 40 9.37 -24.37 8.74
C THR A 40 9.10 -24.68 10.22
N PRO A 41 9.90 -25.57 10.86
CA PRO A 41 9.78 -25.83 12.30
C PRO A 41 9.97 -24.60 13.19
N ASP A 42 10.64 -23.54 12.70
CA ASP A 42 10.91 -22.33 13.46
C ASP A 42 9.67 -21.44 13.65
N PHE A 43 8.64 -21.60 12.83
CA PHE A 43 7.47 -20.73 12.84
C PHE A 43 6.83 -20.59 14.23
N ALA A 44 6.54 -21.73 14.86
CA ALA A 44 5.94 -21.74 16.19
C ALA A 44 6.79 -20.99 17.22
N THR A 45 8.11 -21.21 17.21
CA THR A 45 9.04 -20.53 18.13
C THR A 45 9.07 -19.00 17.91
N ARG A 46 8.89 -18.56 16.66
CA ARG A 46 8.92 -17.13 16.32
C ARG A 46 7.63 -16.39 16.63
N VAL A 47 6.49 -17.08 16.67
CA VAL A 47 5.19 -16.43 16.86
C VAL A 47 4.55 -16.71 18.21
N GLN A 48 4.90 -17.80 18.90
CA GLN A 48 4.32 -18.19 20.18
C GLN A 48 4.53 -17.09 21.23
N GLY A 49 3.42 -16.68 21.88
CA GLY A 49 3.43 -15.64 22.91
C GLY A 49 3.62 -14.22 22.37
N HIS A 50 3.77 -14.03 21.05
CA HIS A 50 3.92 -12.72 20.43
C HIS A 50 2.61 -12.22 19.82
N LEU A 51 2.46 -10.90 19.80
CA LEU A 51 1.47 -10.20 18.99
C LEU A 51 2.13 -9.77 17.67
N ILE A 52 1.72 -10.39 16.58
CA ILE A 52 2.22 -10.08 15.23
C ILE A 52 1.27 -9.05 14.60
N VAL A 53 1.81 -7.90 14.22
CA VAL A 53 1.07 -6.79 13.60
C VAL A 53 1.52 -6.65 12.16
N ASN A 54 0.65 -6.93 11.21
CA ASN A 54 0.95 -6.78 9.78
C ASN A 54 0.45 -5.42 9.28
N MET A 55 1.40 -4.52 8.98
CA MET A 55 1.12 -3.22 8.38
C MET A 55 1.28 -3.23 6.85
N GLY A 56 1.77 -4.34 6.28
CA GLY A 56 1.89 -4.54 4.84
C GLY A 56 0.53 -4.76 4.16
N THR A 57 0.52 -4.63 2.83
CA THR A 57 -0.66 -4.92 2.01
C THR A 57 -0.50 -6.29 1.35
N THR A 58 -1.35 -7.23 1.73
CA THR A 58 -1.45 -8.60 1.22
C THR A 58 -2.87 -8.87 0.74
N SER A 59 -3.12 -10.06 0.18
CA SER A 59 -4.51 -10.48 -0.07
C SER A 59 -5.25 -10.78 1.24
N THR A 60 -6.57 -10.66 1.19
CA THR A 60 -7.45 -11.00 2.33
C THR A 60 -7.33 -12.46 2.73
N ASP A 61 -7.13 -13.35 1.76
CA ASP A 61 -7.00 -14.78 2.02
C ASP A 61 -5.68 -15.13 2.68
N VAL A 62 -4.58 -14.54 2.21
CA VAL A 62 -3.26 -14.70 2.84
C VAL A 62 -3.30 -14.22 4.29
N SER A 63 -3.90 -13.06 4.55
CA SER A 63 -3.98 -12.53 5.91
C SER A 63 -4.85 -13.40 6.82
N ARG A 64 -5.99 -13.87 6.32
CA ARG A 64 -6.86 -14.80 7.07
C ARG A 64 -6.11 -16.07 7.45
N GLN A 65 -5.41 -16.68 6.48
CA GLN A 65 -4.65 -17.90 6.71
C GLN A 65 -3.46 -17.65 7.66
N LEU A 66 -2.71 -16.58 7.46
CA LEU A 66 -1.59 -16.19 8.33
C LEU A 66 -2.06 -15.99 9.78
N GLY A 67 -3.16 -15.28 9.97
CA GLY A 67 -3.75 -15.07 11.30
C GLY A 67 -4.21 -16.38 11.95
N ALA A 68 -4.76 -17.32 11.18
CA ALA A 68 -5.13 -18.65 11.66
C ALA A 68 -3.89 -19.46 12.09
N ASP A 69 -2.84 -19.48 11.26
CA ASP A 69 -1.60 -20.21 11.52
C ASP A 69 -0.88 -19.66 12.77
N ILE A 70 -0.82 -18.31 12.91
CA ILE A 70 -0.23 -17.66 14.08
C ILE A 70 -0.99 -18.04 15.35
N ARG A 71 -2.33 -18.02 15.33
CA ARG A 71 -3.15 -18.42 16.49
C ARG A 71 -2.97 -19.89 16.83
N ALA A 72 -2.93 -20.76 15.83
CA ALA A 72 -2.70 -22.19 16.03
C ALA A 72 -1.32 -22.47 16.67
N ALA A 73 -0.32 -21.63 16.39
CA ALA A 73 1.01 -21.69 17.00
C ALA A 73 1.13 -20.94 18.35
N GLY A 74 0.01 -20.48 18.94
CA GLY A 74 0.00 -19.81 20.25
C GLY A 74 0.40 -18.35 20.21
N GLY A 75 0.41 -17.71 19.06
CA GLY A 75 0.57 -16.27 18.85
C GLY A 75 -0.75 -15.52 18.74
N ARG A 76 -0.68 -14.19 18.55
CA ARG A 76 -1.81 -13.29 18.31
C ARG A 76 -1.54 -12.48 17.05
N TYR A 77 -2.59 -12.06 16.35
CA TYR A 77 -2.45 -11.39 15.06
C TYR A 77 -3.39 -10.21 14.91
N VAL A 78 -2.85 -9.08 14.45
CA VAL A 78 -3.60 -7.88 14.10
C VAL A 78 -3.19 -7.42 12.70
N GLU A 79 -4.18 -7.14 11.86
CA GLU A 79 -3.99 -6.34 10.65
C GLU A 79 -3.92 -4.86 11.03
N ALA A 80 -2.94 -4.16 10.48
CA ALA A 80 -2.80 -2.72 10.63
C ALA A 80 -2.36 -2.03 9.33
N PRO A 81 -2.93 -2.38 8.15
CA PRO A 81 -2.54 -1.72 6.91
C PRO A 81 -2.78 -0.22 6.99
N VAL A 82 -1.96 0.55 6.24
CA VAL A 82 -1.95 2.00 6.30
C VAL A 82 -2.37 2.63 4.97
N SER A 83 -2.98 3.80 5.04
CA SER A 83 -3.18 4.72 3.92
C SER A 83 -2.33 5.96 4.14
N GLY A 84 -1.60 6.33 3.12
CA GLY A 84 -0.58 7.37 3.11
C GLY A 84 0.73 6.80 2.54
N SER A 85 1.46 7.66 1.83
CA SER A 85 2.77 7.35 1.27
C SER A 85 3.89 7.81 2.20
N ARG A 86 5.12 7.88 1.69
CA ARG A 86 6.31 8.22 2.46
C ARG A 86 6.19 9.53 3.25
N LYS A 87 5.75 10.63 2.62
CA LYS A 87 5.64 11.94 3.30
C LYS A 87 4.64 11.93 4.46
N PRO A 88 3.40 11.41 4.34
CA PRO A 88 2.52 11.19 5.48
C PRO A 88 3.12 10.31 6.57
N ALA A 89 3.89 9.27 6.22
CA ALA A 89 4.54 8.42 7.21
C ALA A 89 5.59 9.18 8.03
N GLU A 90 6.45 9.95 7.36
CA GLU A 90 7.48 10.79 8.00
C GLU A 90 6.86 11.87 8.91
N ALA A 91 5.65 12.33 8.59
CA ALA A 91 4.92 13.35 9.34
C ALA A 91 3.99 12.80 10.44
N GLY A 92 3.91 11.49 10.65
CA GLY A 92 2.96 10.88 11.59
C GLY A 92 1.48 11.08 11.17
N GLN A 93 1.21 11.16 9.88
CA GLN A 93 -0.10 11.48 9.29
C GLN A 93 -0.72 10.31 8.52
N LEU A 94 -0.31 9.07 8.82
CA LEU A 94 -0.93 7.89 8.23
C LEU A 94 -2.38 7.73 8.74
N VAL A 95 -3.19 7.04 7.95
CA VAL A 95 -4.47 6.49 8.40
C VAL A 95 -4.29 4.99 8.56
N VAL A 96 -4.51 4.47 9.77
CA VAL A 96 -4.32 3.05 10.11
C VAL A 96 -5.66 2.35 10.18
N MET A 97 -5.80 1.22 9.50
CA MET A 97 -6.98 0.35 9.58
C MET A 97 -6.63 -0.86 10.45
N LEU A 98 -7.41 -1.13 11.50
CA LEU A 98 -7.11 -2.16 12.50
C LEU A 98 -8.16 -3.27 12.46
N ALA A 99 -7.73 -4.52 12.35
CA ALA A 99 -8.62 -5.67 12.49
C ALA A 99 -7.94 -6.81 13.28
N GLY A 100 -8.71 -7.44 14.17
CA GLY A 100 -8.22 -8.50 15.04
C GLY A 100 -9.11 -8.67 16.27
N GLU A 101 -8.60 -9.36 17.28
CA GLU A 101 -9.28 -9.48 18.56
C GLU A 101 -9.34 -8.10 19.27
N PRO A 102 -10.46 -7.75 19.92
CA PRO A 102 -10.69 -6.41 20.47
C PRO A 102 -9.57 -5.89 21.39
N ASP A 103 -9.09 -6.71 22.30
CA ASP A 103 -8.04 -6.33 23.27
C ASP A 103 -6.69 -6.08 22.57
N ASP A 104 -6.35 -6.89 21.57
CA ASP A 104 -5.14 -6.73 20.77
C ASP A 104 -5.22 -5.47 19.91
N VAL A 105 -6.37 -5.21 19.29
CA VAL A 105 -6.63 -4.01 18.51
C VAL A 105 -6.53 -2.76 19.38
N ALA A 106 -7.07 -2.77 20.60
CA ALA A 106 -6.98 -1.66 21.54
C ALA A 106 -5.52 -1.35 21.93
N ALA A 107 -4.73 -2.39 22.20
CA ALA A 107 -3.31 -2.26 22.52
C ALA A 107 -2.52 -1.67 21.34
N ILE A 108 -2.77 -2.17 20.13
CA ILE A 108 -2.08 -1.68 18.92
C ILE A 108 -2.52 -0.26 18.56
N ARG A 109 -3.78 0.09 18.74
CA ARG A 109 -4.28 1.45 18.49
C ARG A 109 -3.49 2.50 19.28
N THR A 110 -3.20 2.22 20.55
CA THR A 110 -2.36 3.08 21.38
C THR A 110 -0.92 3.14 20.87
N LEU A 111 -0.36 1.99 20.48
CA LEU A 111 1.03 1.89 20.02
C LEU A 111 1.27 2.64 18.72
N VAL A 112 0.33 2.62 17.78
CA VAL A 112 0.47 3.26 16.46
C VAL A 112 0.08 4.74 16.45
N GLN A 113 -0.45 5.28 17.54
CA GLN A 113 -0.88 6.67 17.65
C GLN A 113 0.16 7.70 17.17
N PRO A 114 1.47 7.56 17.49
CA PRO A 114 2.48 8.50 17.00
C PRO A 114 2.73 8.45 15.49
N LEU A 115 2.28 7.39 14.81
CA LEU A 115 2.50 7.17 13.37
C LEU A 115 1.34 7.68 12.51
N CYS A 116 0.18 7.96 13.12
CA CYS A 116 -1.05 8.20 12.37
C CYS A 116 -1.79 9.47 12.80
N ARG A 117 -2.46 10.08 11.82
CA ARG A 117 -3.46 11.12 12.04
C ARG A 117 -4.73 10.53 12.65
N ASP A 118 -5.09 9.33 12.17
CA ASP A 118 -6.31 8.64 12.62
C ASP A 118 -6.17 7.11 12.50
N SER A 119 -6.97 6.38 13.29
CA SER A 119 -7.02 4.93 13.26
C SER A 119 -8.45 4.42 13.38
N PHE A 120 -8.82 3.45 12.54
CA PHE A 120 -10.17 2.90 12.46
C PHE A 120 -10.17 1.42 12.81
N VAL A 121 -11.07 1.01 13.69
CA VAL A 121 -11.32 -0.40 14.02
C VAL A 121 -12.28 -0.96 12.97
N CYS A 122 -11.80 -1.93 12.19
CA CYS A 122 -12.51 -2.47 11.04
C CYS A 122 -13.23 -3.81 11.32
N GLY A 123 -13.04 -4.36 12.53
CA GLY A 123 -13.63 -5.64 12.92
C GLY A 123 -12.65 -6.80 12.93
N ALA A 124 -13.11 -7.99 12.59
CA ALA A 124 -12.27 -9.19 12.55
C ALA A 124 -11.38 -9.23 11.29
N VAL A 125 -10.28 -9.99 11.35
CA VAL A 125 -9.45 -10.32 10.18
C VAL A 125 -10.30 -11.06 9.14
N PRO A 126 -10.32 -10.65 7.86
CA PRO A 126 -9.40 -9.74 7.17
C PRO A 126 -10.02 -8.36 6.83
N SER A 127 -10.87 -7.79 7.67
CA SER A 127 -11.66 -6.59 7.35
C SER A 127 -10.81 -5.35 7.09
N ALA A 128 -9.68 -5.17 7.77
CA ALA A 128 -8.81 -4.02 7.55
C ALA A 128 -8.15 -4.06 6.17
N LEU A 129 -7.69 -5.24 5.74
CA LEU A 129 -7.16 -5.41 4.39
C LEU A 129 -8.24 -5.29 3.31
N ALA A 130 -9.46 -5.77 3.54
CA ALA A 130 -10.57 -5.58 2.61
C ALA A 130 -10.84 -4.08 2.39
N ILE A 131 -10.90 -3.27 3.46
CA ILE A 131 -11.03 -1.81 3.37
C ILE A 131 -9.80 -1.20 2.65
N LYS A 132 -8.59 -1.65 2.99
CA LYS A 132 -7.37 -1.17 2.32
C LYS A 132 -7.40 -1.43 0.82
N LEU A 133 -7.85 -2.58 0.37
CA LEU A 133 -7.99 -2.90 -1.05
C LEU A 133 -9.04 -2.00 -1.73
N ALA A 134 -10.18 -1.73 -1.09
CA ALA A 134 -11.19 -0.81 -1.61
C ALA A 134 -10.64 0.63 -1.73
N VAL A 135 -9.90 1.11 -0.73
CA VAL A 135 -9.22 2.43 -0.78
C VAL A 135 -8.19 2.47 -1.90
N ASN A 136 -7.43 1.38 -2.10
CA ASN A 136 -6.45 1.32 -3.19
C ASN A 136 -7.13 1.28 -4.58
N LEU A 137 -8.27 0.61 -4.73
CA LEU A 137 -9.05 0.66 -5.97
C LEU A 137 -9.38 2.11 -6.32
N PHE A 138 -9.92 2.87 -5.37
CA PHE A 138 -10.25 4.28 -5.59
C PHE A 138 -8.99 5.11 -5.91
N LEU A 139 -7.91 4.95 -5.15
CA LEU A 139 -6.65 5.66 -5.37
C LEU A 139 -6.10 5.43 -6.78
N ILE A 140 -6.03 4.17 -7.20
CA ILE A 140 -5.43 3.78 -8.48
C ILE A 140 -6.24 4.35 -9.64
N THR A 141 -7.55 4.16 -9.64
CA THR A 141 -8.44 4.65 -10.70
C THR A 141 -8.51 6.17 -10.74
N MET A 142 -8.52 6.82 -9.57
CA MET A 142 -8.50 8.29 -9.46
C MET A 142 -7.22 8.88 -10.07
N VAL A 143 -6.05 8.34 -9.74
CA VAL A 143 -4.78 8.87 -10.28
C VAL A 143 -4.63 8.56 -11.76
N THR A 144 -5.10 7.40 -12.24
CA THR A 144 -5.16 7.10 -13.67
C THR A 144 -6.03 8.11 -14.41
N GLY A 145 -7.25 8.37 -13.92
CA GLY A 145 -8.17 9.35 -14.52
C GLY A 145 -7.62 10.79 -14.46
N LEU A 146 -6.96 11.17 -13.36
CA LEU A 146 -6.28 12.46 -13.26
C LEU A 146 -5.19 12.60 -14.32
N THR A 147 -4.39 11.56 -14.51
CA THR A 147 -3.30 11.54 -15.48
C THR A 147 -3.83 11.62 -16.91
N GLU A 148 -4.90 10.90 -17.22
CA GLU A 148 -5.59 10.96 -18.51
C GLU A 148 -6.18 12.36 -18.77
N SER A 149 -6.73 13.02 -17.73
CA SER A 149 -7.25 14.38 -17.82
C SER A 149 -6.15 15.41 -18.10
N VAL A 150 -4.96 15.23 -17.52
CA VAL A 150 -3.78 16.09 -17.81
C VAL A 150 -3.35 15.90 -19.27
N HIS A 151 -3.24 14.66 -19.75
CA HIS A 151 -2.90 14.37 -21.14
C HIS A 151 -3.94 14.98 -22.09
N PHE A 152 -5.22 14.86 -21.79
CA PHE A 152 -6.29 15.50 -22.57
C PHE A 152 -6.14 17.01 -22.62
N ALA A 153 -5.92 17.68 -21.49
CA ALA A 153 -5.72 19.13 -21.41
C ALA A 153 -4.51 19.57 -22.25
N GLU A 154 -3.39 18.87 -22.14
CA GLU A 154 -2.18 19.12 -22.92
C GLU A 154 -2.43 19.01 -24.43
N ARG A 155 -3.14 17.94 -24.87
CA ARG A 155 -3.47 17.74 -26.29
C ARG A 155 -4.47 18.76 -26.84
N GLN A 156 -5.25 19.41 -25.97
CA GLN A 156 -6.12 20.55 -26.34
C GLN A 156 -5.36 21.91 -26.35
N GLY A 157 -4.07 21.93 -26.01
CA GLY A 157 -3.28 23.15 -25.92
C GLY A 157 -3.61 24.01 -24.69
N ILE A 158 -4.23 23.43 -23.67
CA ILE A 158 -4.56 24.14 -22.42
C ILE A 158 -3.29 24.32 -21.59
N ASP A 159 -3.11 25.49 -21.03
CA ASP A 159 -2.08 25.73 -20.02
C ASP A 159 -2.31 24.83 -18.79
N LEU A 160 -1.37 23.94 -18.53
CA LEU A 160 -1.47 22.97 -17.44
C LEU A 160 -1.46 23.61 -16.06
N ALA A 161 -0.84 24.79 -15.89
CA ALA A 161 -0.90 25.55 -14.64
C ALA A 161 -2.32 26.05 -14.39
N LEU A 162 -2.94 26.65 -15.41
CA LEU A 162 -4.35 27.06 -15.34
C LEU A 162 -5.29 25.88 -15.09
N PHE A 163 -5.07 24.75 -15.78
CA PHE A 163 -5.87 23.53 -15.54
C PHE A 163 -5.75 23.07 -14.08
N ALA A 164 -4.52 23.10 -13.53
CA ALA A 164 -4.29 22.73 -12.14
C ALA A 164 -4.99 23.66 -11.16
N ASP A 165 -4.96 24.97 -11.40
CA ASP A 165 -5.65 25.96 -10.55
C ASP A 165 -7.16 25.72 -10.55
N VAL A 166 -7.77 25.52 -11.73
CA VAL A 166 -9.21 25.24 -11.87
C VAL A 166 -9.60 23.95 -11.15
N LEU A 167 -8.85 22.84 -11.34
CA LEU A 167 -9.15 21.57 -10.70
C LEU A 167 -8.99 21.68 -9.18
N ASN A 168 -7.93 22.35 -8.71
CA ASN A 168 -7.66 22.52 -7.28
C ASN A 168 -8.64 23.45 -6.56
N ALA A 169 -9.24 24.40 -7.26
CA ALA A 169 -10.30 25.26 -6.73
C ALA A 169 -11.66 24.54 -6.67
N GLY A 170 -11.84 23.50 -7.47
CA GLY A 170 -13.09 22.77 -7.59
C GLY A 170 -13.30 21.66 -6.55
N PRO A 171 -14.51 21.09 -6.48
CA PRO A 171 -14.86 20.06 -5.51
C PRO A 171 -14.20 18.69 -5.77
N MET A 172 -13.55 18.49 -6.93
CA MET A 172 -12.86 17.25 -7.28
C MET A 172 -11.47 17.15 -6.64
N ALA A 173 -10.97 18.22 -6.02
CA ALA A 173 -9.66 18.26 -5.40
C ALA A 173 -9.60 17.41 -4.11
N SER A 174 -8.51 16.70 -3.95
CA SER A 174 -8.14 15.97 -2.74
C SER A 174 -6.65 16.17 -2.44
N ASP A 175 -6.19 15.82 -1.26
CA ASP A 175 -4.76 15.91 -0.92
C ASP A 175 -3.90 15.13 -1.94
N VAL A 176 -4.38 13.95 -2.36
CA VAL A 176 -3.68 13.13 -3.35
C VAL A 176 -3.70 13.78 -4.73
N SER A 177 -4.87 14.27 -5.20
CA SER A 177 -4.97 14.88 -6.53
C SER A 177 -4.10 16.14 -6.62
N ARG A 178 -4.06 16.98 -5.59
CA ARG A 178 -3.19 18.18 -5.53
C ARG A 178 -1.71 17.82 -5.69
N VAL A 179 -1.24 16.82 -4.93
CA VAL A 179 0.16 16.38 -4.98
C VAL A 179 0.48 15.77 -6.34
N LYS A 180 -0.39 14.88 -6.86
CA LYS A 180 -0.14 14.17 -8.13
C LYS A 180 -0.25 15.11 -9.33
N LEU A 181 -1.19 16.04 -9.31
CA LEU A 181 -1.32 17.07 -10.34
C LEU A 181 -0.09 17.98 -10.37
N GLY A 182 0.38 18.44 -9.20
CA GLY A 182 1.61 19.24 -9.13
C GLY A 182 2.83 18.50 -9.70
N LYS A 183 2.94 17.20 -9.47
CA LYS A 183 4.00 16.37 -10.07
C LYS A 183 3.87 16.27 -11.60
N LEU A 184 2.64 16.11 -12.11
CA LEU A 184 2.38 16.04 -13.55
C LEU A 184 2.73 17.36 -14.24
N VAL A 185 2.29 18.50 -13.69
CA VAL A 185 2.60 19.84 -14.23
C VAL A 185 4.11 20.11 -14.20
N ALA A 186 4.80 19.72 -13.14
CA ALA A 186 6.24 19.87 -13.01
C ALA A 186 7.06 18.79 -13.74
N GLN A 187 6.41 17.80 -14.35
CA GLN A 187 7.05 16.60 -14.92
C GLN A 187 8.00 15.90 -13.91
N ASP A 188 7.64 15.91 -12.63
CA ASP A 188 8.41 15.28 -11.54
C ASP A 188 7.94 13.85 -11.32
N TYR A 189 8.73 12.89 -11.75
CA TYR A 189 8.47 11.45 -11.57
C TYR A 189 9.24 10.84 -10.37
N SER A 190 9.79 11.68 -9.48
CA SER A 190 10.44 11.21 -8.24
C SER A 190 9.44 10.43 -7.38
N VAL A 191 9.86 9.27 -6.86
CA VAL A 191 8.96 8.28 -6.27
C VAL A 191 8.38 8.72 -4.93
N GLN A 192 7.05 8.60 -4.81
CA GLN A 192 6.31 8.56 -3.55
C GLN A 192 5.49 7.26 -3.44
N ALA A 193 5.02 6.75 -4.58
CA ALA A 193 4.39 5.45 -4.74
C ALA A 193 4.88 4.89 -6.09
N ALA A 194 5.69 3.83 -6.06
CA ALA A 194 6.31 3.29 -7.26
C ALA A 194 5.29 2.60 -8.17
N ILE A 195 5.50 2.67 -9.49
CA ILE A 195 4.71 1.94 -10.50
C ILE A 195 4.60 0.45 -10.14
N THR A 196 5.72 -0.21 -9.81
CA THR A 196 5.75 -1.64 -9.41
C THR A 196 4.86 -1.93 -8.21
N ASP A 197 4.84 -1.05 -7.20
CA ASP A 197 3.98 -1.21 -6.01
C ASP A 197 2.49 -1.01 -6.35
N VAL A 198 2.18 -0.05 -7.22
CA VAL A 198 0.82 0.20 -7.69
C VAL A 198 0.32 -0.97 -8.54
N LEU A 199 1.15 -1.50 -9.43
CA LEU A 199 0.83 -2.67 -10.24
C LEU A 199 0.56 -3.91 -9.37
N LYS A 200 1.40 -4.16 -8.35
CA LYS A 200 1.16 -5.21 -7.35
C LYS A 200 -0.20 -5.01 -6.65
N ASN A 201 -0.47 -3.79 -6.17
CA ASN A 201 -1.70 -3.49 -5.45
C ASN A 201 -2.94 -3.61 -6.35
N SER A 202 -2.87 -3.18 -7.60
CA SER A 202 -3.97 -3.34 -8.57
C SER A 202 -4.28 -4.81 -8.85
N ARG A 203 -3.25 -5.67 -8.91
CA ARG A 203 -3.43 -7.12 -9.02
C ARG A 203 -4.15 -7.70 -7.80
N LEU A 204 -3.71 -7.34 -6.57
CA LEU A 204 -4.38 -7.80 -5.34
C LEU A 204 -5.87 -7.42 -5.30
N VAL A 205 -6.20 -6.20 -5.72
CA VAL A 205 -7.60 -5.75 -5.80
C VAL A 205 -8.37 -6.52 -6.87
N ALA A 206 -7.79 -6.71 -8.06
CA ALA A 206 -8.43 -7.46 -9.15
C ALA A 206 -8.69 -8.92 -8.77
N GLU A 207 -7.73 -9.58 -8.11
CA GLU A 207 -7.87 -10.94 -7.61
C GLU A 207 -8.98 -11.02 -6.55
N ALA A 208 -9.02 -10.08 -5.60
CA ALA A 208 -10.08 -10.00 -4.59
C ALA A 208 -11.46 -9.77 -5.20
N ALA A 209 -11.58 -8.89 -6.21
CA ALA A 209 -12.84 -8.67 -6.92
C ALA A 209 -13.33 -9.94 -7.64
N ARG A 210 -12.42 -10.63 -8.35
CA ARG A 210 -12.75 -11.88 -9.07
C ARG A 210 -13.15 -13.00 -8.13
N SER A 211 -12.51 -13.12 -6.96
CA SER A 211 -12.83 -14.18 -5.98
C SER A 211 -14.26 -14.11 -5.43
N ILE A 212 -14.87 -12.93 -5.47
CA ILE A 212 -16.26 -12.69 -5.03
C ILE A 212 -17.21 -12.33 -6.18
N GLY A 213 -16.77 -12.51 -7.44
CA GLY A 213 -17.60 -12.32 -8.64
C GLY A 213 -17.93 -10.87 -8.97
N ILE A 214 -17.14 -9.89 -8.53
CA ILE A 214 -17.35 -8.47 -8.81
C ILE A 214 -16.55 -8.05 -10.05
N ALA A 215 -17.21 -7.33 -10.98
CA ALA A 215 -16.54 -6.68 -12.09
C ALA A 215 -15.81 -5.41 -11.63
N SER A 216 -14.61 -5.17 -12.16
CA SER A 216 -13.78 -4.00 -11.84
C SER A 216 -13.20 -3.32 -13.09
N PRO A 217 -14.03 -2.88 -14.07
CA PRO A 217 -13.57 -2.46 -15.39
C PRO A 217 -12.61 -1.28 -15.37
N LEU A 218 -12.79 -0.30 -14.47
CA LEU A 218 -11.88 0.84 -14.34
C LEU A 218 -10.52 0.41 -13.78
N LEU A 219 -10.53 -0.53 -12.84
CA LEU A 219 -9.30 -1.09 -12.30
C LEU A 219 -8.56 -1.92 -13.36
N ASP A 220 -9.26 -2.71 -14.15
CA ASP A 220 -8.67 -3.54 -15.19
C ASP A 220 -7.97 -2.66 -16.25
N ALA A 221 -8.60 -1.55 -16.66
CA ALA A 221 -7.98 -0.57 -17.55
C ALA A 221 -6.74 0.10 -16.90
N SER A 222 -6.84 0.50 -15.63
CA SER A 222 -5.73 1.08 -14.90
C SER A 222 -4.57 0.08 -14.76
N HIS A 223 -4.87 -1.18 -14.40
CA HIS A 223 -3.87 -2.25 -14.26
C HIS A 223 -3.08 -2.46 -15.56
N ALA A 224 -3.76 -2.48 -16.71
CA ALA A 224 -3.10 -2.59 -18.02
C ALA A 224 -2.13 -1.42 -18.26
N LEU A 225 -2.56 -0.18 -18.00
CA LEU A 225 -1.71 1.01 -18.17
C LEU A 225 -0.49 1.01 -17.25
N TYR A 226 -0.64 0.59 -15.97
CA TYR A 226 0.51 0.44 -15.07
C TYR A 226 1.46 -0.67 -15.53
N GLY A 227 0.95 -1.78 -16.07
CA GLY A 227 1.77 -2.85 -16.67
C GLY A 227 2.57 -2.37 -17.87
N GLU A 228 1.94 -1.62 -18.78
CA GLU A 228 2.61 -0.99 -19.92
C GLU A 228 3.70 -0.01 -19.47
N THR A 229 3.41 0.80 -18.42
CA THR A 229 4.39 1.73 -17.86
C THR A 229 5.59 1.01 -17.24
N GLU A 230 5.37 -0.11 -16.56
CA GLU A 230 6.45 -0.94 -16.03
C GLU A 230 7.29 -1.53 -17.16
N ALA A 231 6.66 -2.00 -18.25
CA ALA A 231 7.34 -2.52 -19.44
C ALA A 231 8.20 -1.45 -20.16
N LEU A 232 7.86 -0.15 -20.01
CA LEU A 232 8.71 0.96 -20.45
C LEU A 232 9.96 1.19 -19.56
N GLY A 233 10.18 0.36 -18.55
CA GLY A 233 11.32 0.50 -17.63
C GLY A 233 11.10 1.53 -16.52
N LEU A 234 9.86 2.00 -16.30
CA LEU A 234 9.52 3.05 -15.33
C LEU A 234 9.02 2.50 -13.99
N GLY A 235 9.30 1.23 -13.68
CA GLY A 235 8.83 0.55 -12.47
C GLY A 235 9.17 1.26 -11.17
N THR A 236 10.34 1.94 -11.10
CA THR A 236 10.80 2.71 -9.93
C THR A 236 10.36 4.18 -9.92
N SER A 237 9.65 4.64 -10.94
CA SER A 237 9.09 5.99 -11.02
C SER A 237 7.81 6.12 -10.19
N ASP A 238 7.42 7.36 -9.87
CA ASP A 238 6.13 7.63 -9.23
C ASP A 238 4.97 7.19 -10.11
N MET A 239 3.85 6.83 -9.48
CA MET A 239 2.64 6.35 -10.14
C MET A 239 2.10 7.29 -11.23
N VAL A 240 2.39 8.59 -11.18
CA VAL A 240 1.99 9.55 -12.23
C VAL A 240 2.73 9.29 -13.56
N ALA A 241 3.82 8.51 -13.56
CA ALA A 241 4.51 8.10 -14.78
C ALA A 241 3.63 7.23 -15.70
N VAL A 242 2.46 6.78 -15.23
CA VAL A 242 1.44 6.12 -16.06
C VAL A 242 0.99 6.98 -17.25
N ILE A 243 1.24 8.30 -17.23
CA ILE A 243 1.04 9.19 -18.38
C ILE A 243 1.81 8.68 -19.61
N ARG A 244 3.00 8.08 -19.44
CA ARG A 244 3.84 7.61 -20.54
C ARG A 244 3.19 6.47 -21.34
N ALA A 245 2.45 5.59 -20.70
CA ALA A 245 1.66 4.56 -21.38
C ALA A 245 0.47 5.19 -22.16
N ILE A 246 -0.18 6.21 -21.58
CA ILE A 246 -1.28 6.93 -22.24
C ILE A 246 -0.76 7.68 -23.47
N GLU A 247 0.38 8.39 -23.36
CA GLU A 247 1.05 9.07 -24.48
C GLU A 247 1.43 8.08 -25.58
N GLN A 248 1.98 6.92 -25.23
CA GLN A 248 2.35 5.88 -26.19
C GLN A 248 1.14 5.34 -26.95
N ARG A 249 0.03 5.08 -26.27
CA ARG A 249 -1.23 4.67 -26.92
C ARG A 249 -1.74 5.75 -27.89
N THR A 250 -1.64 7.02 -27.50
CA THR A 250 -2.04 8.15 -28.36
C THR A 250 -1.18 8.25 -29.62
N ALA A 251 0.12 7.94 -29.52
CA ALA A 251 1.05 7.99 -30.67
C ALA A 251 0.89 6.78 -31.62
N ALA A 252 0.30 5.68 -31.14
CA ALA A 252 0.10 4.45 -31.92
C ALA A 252 -1.25 4.39 -32.65
N GLY A 253 -2.20 5.27 -32.34
CA GLY A 253 -3.54 5.40 -32.97
C GLY A 253 -3.62 6.56 -33.92
#